data_71201ecd8c1f98ca2aedb9e2fccb3d64
#
_entry.id   71201ecd8c1f98ca2aedb9e2fccb3d64
#
_cell.length_a   1.000
_cell.length_b   1.000
_cell.length_c   1.000
_cell.angle_alpha   90.00
_cell.angle_beta   90.00
_cell.angle_gamma   90.00
#
_symmetry.space_group_name_H-M   'P 1'
#
loop_
_entity.id
_entity.type
_entity.pdbx_description
1 polymer ?
#
loop_
_entity_poly.entity_id
_entity_poly.type
_entity_poly.pdbx_seq_one_letter_code
_entity_poly.pdbx_strand_id
1 'polypeptide(L)'
;GMHHIPVDRSAGADAYNEALAALRSGEVIGVFPEATISRAFLIKDLKSGSARLAAQADVPLIPMIVFGGQRMVSKGTPRSLRRGTSILITVGEPMHPTATDDPDVVTAELRARLEGLLADTIDRYPDQPRDDSDRWWLPATHGGTAPTLAQAKAEDAAAAKARRDAREQA
;
A
#
# COMPACT_ATOMS: atom_id res chain seq x y z
N GLY A 1 -13.34 -13.59 -13.44
CA GLY A 1 -12.03 -12.98 -13.46
C GLY A 1 -12.07 -11.69 -12.66
N MET A 2 -10.96 -11.26 -12.07
CA MET A 2 -10.90 -9.95 -11.41
C MET A 2 -10.95 -8.86 -12.49
N HIS A 3 -11.95 -7.98 -12.43
CA HIS A 3 -12.01 -6.81 -13.28
C HIS A 3 -11.03 -5.76 -12.74
N HIS A 4 -9.95 -5.52 -13.45
CA HIS A 4 -9.02 -4.45 -13.12
C HIS A 4 -9.48 -3.15 -13.78
N ILE A 5 -9.69 -2.10 -13.01
CA ILE A 5 -9.86 -0.75 -13.54
C ILE A 5 -8.48 -0.25 -13.96
N PRO A 6 -8.21 -0.03 -15.25
CA PRO A 6 -6.92 0.47 -15.70
C PRO A 6 -6.74 1.90 -15.24
N VAL A 7 -5.74 2.15 -14.39
CA VAL A 7 -5.40 3.51 -13.97
C VAL A 7 -4.28 4.02 -14.86
N ASP A 8 -4.65 4.72 -15.93
CA ASP A 8 -3.69 5.57 -16.64
C ASP A 8 -3.44 6.83 -15.78
N ARG A 9 -2.18 7.14 -15.52
CA ARG A 9 -1.80 8.30 -14.73
C ARG A 9 -2.17 9.63 -15.40
N SER A 10 -2.40 9.65 -16.70
CA SER A 10 -2.89 10.79 -17.49
C SER A 10 -4.42 10.90 -17.48
N ALA A 11 -5.14 9.79 -17.20
CA ALA A 11 -6.60 9.70 -17.19
C ALA A 11 -7.15 9.36 -15.78
N GLY A 12 -6.53 9.88 -14.73
CA GLY A 12 -6.90 9.59 -13.34
C GLY A 12 -8.34 9.92 -12.97
N ALA A 13 -8.95 10.89 -13.66
CA ALA A 13 -10.36 11.23 -13.47
C ALA A 13 -11.31 10.15 -13.99
N ASP A 14 -11.00 9.53 -15.12
CA ASP A 14 -11.85 8.49 -15.71
C ASP A 14 -11.84 7.23 -14.84
N ALA A 15 -10.66 6.78 -14.40
CA ALA A 15 -10.52 5.66 -13.48
C ALA A 15 -11.22 5.90 -12.13
N TYR A 16 -11.20 7.16 -11.65
CA TYR A 16 -11.92 7.54 -10.44
C TYR A 16 -13.44 7.42 -10.63
N ASN A 17 -13.97 7.93 -11.74
CA ASN A 17 -15.40 7.87 -12.06
C ASN A 17 -15.88 6.43 -12.28
N GLU A 18 -15.07 5.60 -12.92
CA GLU A 18 -15.34 4.16 -13.09
C GLU A 18 -15.40 3.45 -11.74
N ALA A 19 -14.42 3.70 -10.85
CA ALA A 19 -14.42 3.17 -9.50
C ALA A 19 -15.65 3.62 -8.69
N LEU A 20 -16.03 4.90 -8.80
CA LEU A 20 -17.22 5.42 -8.13
C LEU A 20 -18.50 4.76 -8.63
N ALA A 21 -18.62 4.54 -9.94
CA ALA A 21 -19.77 3.85 -10.53
C ALA A 21 -19.85 2.38 -10.07
N ALA A 22 -18.71 1.68 -10.03
CA ALA A 22 -18.64 0.30 -9.56
C ALA A 22 -19.04 0.17 -8.08
N LEU A 23 -18.54 1.05 -7.21
CA LEU A 23 -18.95 1.08 -5.79
C LEU A 23 -20.44 1.32 -5.62
N ARG A 24 -21.04 2.24 -6.40
CA ARG A 24 -22.48 2.53 -6.38
C ARG A 24 -23.33 1.38 -6.91
N SER A 25 -22.76 0.52 -7.74
CA SER A 25 -23.44 -0.71 -8.20
C SER A 25 -23.30 -1.88 -7.23
N GLY A 26 -22.63 -1.68 -6.09
CA GLY A 26 -22.44 -2.70 -5.04
C GLY A 26 -21.20 -3.57 -5.22
N GLU A 27 -20.28 -3.17 -6.10
CA GLU A 27 -19.00 -3.87 -6.25
C GLU A 27 -18.03 -3.49 -5.14
N VAL A 28 -17.06 -4.37 -4.87
CA VAL A 28 -15.96 -4.13 -3.92
C VAL A 28 -14.71 -3.74 -4.69
N ILE A 29 -14.07 -2.64 -4.27
CA ILE A 29 -12.85 -2.15 -4.90
C ILE A 29 -11.67 -2.21 -3.93
N GLY A 30 -10.60 -2.90 -4.34
CA GLY A 30 -9.31 -2.87 -3.65
C GLY A 30 -8.44 -1.71 -4.14
N VAL A 31 -8.00 -0.85 -3.21
CA VAL A 31 -7.16 0.31 -3.51
C VAL A 31 -5.86 0.25 -2.73
N PHE A 32 -4.73 0.56 -3.39
CA PHE A 32 -3.44 0.80 -2.74
C PHE A 32 -3.19 2.31 -2.65
N PRO A 33 -3.53 2.96 -1.54
CA PRO A 33 -3.50 4.43 -1.45
C PRO A 33 -2.10 5.02 -1.43
N GLU A 34 -1.06 4.20 -1.22
CA GLU A 34 0.35 4.59 -1.29
C GLU A 34 0.85 4.82 -2.72
N ALA A 35 0.10 4.41 -3.74
CA ALA A 35 0.42 4.51 -5.17
C ALA A 35 1.73 3.84 -5.63
N THR A 36 2.52 3.26 -4.73
CA THR A 36 3.79 2.57 -5.03
C THR A 36 4.18 1.61 -3.90
N ILE A 37 4.94 0.57 -4.23
CA ILE A 37 5.46 -0.41 -3.26
C ILE A 37 6.42 0.30 -2.30
N SER A 38 6.21 0.12 -0.99
CA SER A 38 7.12 0.61 0.06
C SER A 38 8.38 -0.25 0.12
N ARG A 39 9.56 0.37 0.04
CA ARG A 39 10.84 -0.31 0.28
C ARG A 39 11.11 -0.53 1.77
N ALA A 40 10.53 0.32 2.60
CA ALA A 40 10.67 0.26 4.06
C ALA A 40 9.72 -0.78 4.69
N PHE A 41 8.78 -1.33 3.91
CA PHE A 41 7.69 -2.20 4.39
C PHE A 41 6.85 -1.56 5.50
N LEU A 42 6.85 -0.24 5.57
CA LEU A 42 6.03 0.61 6.44
C LEU A 42 5.05 1.41 5.59
N ILE A 43 4.00 1.92 6.21
CA ILE A 43 2.99 2.75 5.55
C ILE A 43 3.61 4.07 5.10
N LYS A 44 3.47 4.38 3.82
CA LYS A 44 3.94 5.62 3.19
C LYS A 44 2.89 6.73 3.28
N ASP A 45 3.16 7.86 2.64
CA ASP A 45 2.17 8.92 2.46
C ASP A 45 1.01 8.40 1.60
N LEU A 46 -0.21 8.57 2.09
CA LEU A 46 -1.42 8.11 1.42
C LEU A 46 -2.00 9.23 0.55
N LYS A 47 -2.64 8.83 -0.54
CA LYS A 47 -3.47 9.70 -1.37
C LYS A 47 -4.91 9.68 -0.86
N SER A 48 -5.57 10.84 -0.85
CA SER A 48 -6.96 10.97 -0.36
C SER A 48 -8.04 10.38 -1.29
N GLY A 49 -7.64 9.77 -2.40
CA GLY A 49 -8.58 9.19 -3.37
C GLY A 49 -9.49 8.11 -2.79
N SER A 50 -8.98 7.22 -1.93
CA SER A 50 -9.78 6.19 -1.27
C SER A 50 -10.81 6.77 -0.29
N ALA A 51 -10.42 7.78 0.50
CA ALA A 51 -11.31 8.50 1.40
C ALA A 51 -12.45 9.19 0.64
N ARG A 52 -12.10 9.88 -0.45
CA ARG A 52 -13.08 10.56 -1.31
C ARG A 52 -14.03 9.58 -2.00
N LEU A 53 -13.53 8.45 -2.50
CA LEU A 53 -14.37 7.42 -3.14
C LEU A 53 -15.38 6.86 -2.16
N ALA A 54 -14.94 6.47 -0.97
CA ALA A 54 -15.81 5.90 0.05
C ALA A 54 -16.90 6.90 0.47
N ALA A 55 -16.52 8.17 0.74
CA ALA A 55 -17.45 9.24 1.10
C ALA A 55 -18.47 9.54 0.00
N GLN A 56 -18.03 9.61 -1.27
CA GLN A 56 -18.93 9.94 -2.40
C GLN A 56 -19.85 8.77 -2.81
N ALA A 57 -19.40 7.53 -2.56
CA ALA A 57 -20.22 6.34 -2.83
C ALA A 57 -21.10 5.97 -1.65
N ASP A 58 -20.92 6.59 -0.47
CA ASP A 58 -21.61 6.25 0.79
C ASP A 58 -21.38 4.77 1.18
N VAL A 59 -20.11 4.33 1.13
CA VAL A 59 -19.71 2.96 1.42
C VAL A 59 -18.63 2.91 2.48
N PRO A 60 -18.48 1.81 3.25
CA PRO A 60 -17.42 1.67 4.22
C PRO A 60 -16.04 1.62 3.56
N LEU A 61 -15.07 2.26 4.21
CA LEU A 61 -13.64 2.19 3.90
C LEU A 61 -12.98 1.23 4.90
N ILE A 62 -12.53 0.07 4.43
CA ILE A 62 -12.02 -1.00 5.28
C ILE A 62 -10.49 -1.03 5.18
N PRO A 63 -9.75 -0.69 6.25
CA PRO A 63 -8.30 -0.83 6.28
C PRO A 63 -7.90 -2.31 6.25
N MET A 64 -6.92 -2.65 5.42
CA MET A 64 -6.42 -4.02 5.31
C MET A 64 -4.90 -4.03 5.11
N ILE A 65 -4.22 -4.92 5.79
CA ILE A 65 -2.78 -5.19 5.64
C ILE A 65 -2.58 -6.58 5.04
N VAL A 66 -1.68 -6.66 4.07
CA VAL A 66 -1.14 -7.90 3.54
C VAL A 66 0.36 -7.92 3.81
N PHE A 67 0.82 -8.79 4.69
CA PHE A 67 2.23 -8.91 5.07
C PHE A 67 2.80 -10.27 4.67
N GLY A 68 4.07 -10.31 4.29
CA GLY A 68 4.75 -11.51 3.80
C GLY A 68 4.94 -11.53 2.26
N GLY A 69 4.08 -10.83 1.53
CA GLY A 69 4.18 -10.72 0.06
C GLY A 69 5.48 -10.08 -0.43
N GLN A 70 6.08 -9.18 0.37
CA GLN A 70 7.38 -8.55 0.08
C GLN A 70 8.52 -9.56 -0.02
N ARG A 71 8.40 -10.72 0.61
CA ARG A 71 9.38 -11.82 0.53
C ARG A 71 9.34 -12.54 -0.82
N MET A 72 8.24 -12.37 -1.56
CA MET A 72 8.07 -12.94 -2.90
C MET A 72 8.38 -11.91 -3.99
N VAL A 73 7.87 -10.69 -3.84
CA VAL A 73 8.04 -9.61 -4.81
C VAL A 73 8.24 -8.30 -4.07
N SER A 74 9.42 -7.70 -4.27
CA SER A 74 9.77 -6.40 -3.70
C SER A 74 10.62 -5.58 -4.67
N LYS A 75 10.74 -4.26 -4.46
CA LYS A 75 11.63 -3.40 -5.22
C LYS A 75 13.09 -3.69 -4.84
N GLY A 76 13.94 -3.91 -5.83
CA GLY A 76 15.38 -4.09 -5.63
C GLY A 76 15.81 -5.49 -5.19
N THR A 77 14.87 -6.44 -5.07
CA THR A 77 15.17 -7.83 -4.76
C THR A 77 14.70 -8.76 -5.91
N PRO A 78 15.42 -9.85 -6.18
CA PRO A 78 14.95 -10.87 -7.12
C PRO A 78 13.60 -11.45 -6.66
N ARG A 79 12.73 -11.77 -7.63
CA ARG A 79 11.48 -12.48 -7.31
C ARG A 79 11.78 -13.85 -6.74
N SER A 80 11.09 -14.22 -5.67
CA SER A 80 11.20 -15.52 -5.04
C SER A 80 9.83 -16.18 -4.92
N LEU A 81 9.68 -17.36 -5.48
CA LEU A 81 8.48 -18.19 -5.34
C LEU A 81 8.74 -19.35 -4.35
N ARG A 82 9.54 -19.09 -3.33
CA ARG A 82 9.87 -20.08 -2.31
C ARG A 82 8.60 -20.58 -1.63
N ARG A 83 8.40 -21.89 -1.60
CA ARG A 83 7.31 -22.53 -0.86
C ARG A 83 7.50 -22.34 0.65
N GLY A 84 6.38 -22.24 1.38
CA GLY A 84 6.39 -22.08 2.83
C GLY A 84 6.61 -20.64 3.29
N THR A 85 6.53 -19.65 2.41
CA THR A 85 6.45 -18.22 2.81
C THR A 85 5.03 -17.94 3.25
N SER A 86 4.84 -17.53 4.49
CA SER A 86 3.53 -17.15 5.00
C SER A 86 3.09 -15.80 4.44
N ILE A 87 1.80 -15.66 4.16
CA ILE A 87 1.15 -14.39 3.86
C ILE A 87 0.05 -14.19 4.89
N LEU A 88 0.16 -13.16 5.70
CA LEU A 88 -0.83 -12.81 6.70
C LEU A 88 -1.66 -11.61 6.21
N ILE A 89 -2.98 -11.76 6.25
CA ILE A 89 -3.93 -10.71 5.91
C ILE A 89 -4.65 -10.32 7.19
N THR A 90 -4.60 -9.04 7.53
CA THR A 90 -5.31 -8.48 8.68
C THR A 90 -6.28 -7.43 8.20
N VAL A 91 -7.53 -7.55 8.60
CA VAL A 91 -8.62 -6.63 8.27
C VAL A 91 -8.97 -5.86 9.53
N GLY A 92 -9.04 -4.54 9.43
CA GLY A 92 -9.41 -3.65 10.53
C GLY A 92 -10.88 -3.28 10.50
N GLU A 93 -11.29 -2.54 11.53
CA GLU A 93 -12.66 -2.05 11.66
C GLU A 93 -13.00 -1.08 10.51
N PRO A 94 -14.21 -1.17 9.95
CA PRO A 94 -14.68 -0.25 8.92
C PRO A 94 -14.68 1.20 9.39
N MET A 95 -14.32 2.10 8.50
CA MET A 95 -14.54 3.55 8.61
C MET A 95 -15.73 3.92 7.75
N HIS A 96 -16.51 4.91 8.18
CA HIS A 96 -17.69 5.37 7.45
C HIS A 96 -17.57 6.88 7.13
N PRO A 97 -16.68 7.27 6.21
CA PRO A 97 -16.53 8.67 5.84
C PRO A 97 -17.77 9.18 5.11
N THR A 98 -18.16 10.41 5.41
CA THR A 98 -19.30 11.10 4.80
C THR A 98 -18.86 12.18 3.83
N ALA A 99 -19.78 12.66 2.98
CA ALA A 99 -19.47 13.73 2.03
C ALA A 99 -19.11 15.07 2.67
N THR A 100 -19.39 15.24 3.97
CA THR A 100 -19.08 16.45 4.76
C THR A 100 -17.72 16.37 5.48
N ASP A 101 -17.11 15.18 5.53
CA ASP A 101 -15.82 15.00 6.17
C ASP A 101 -14.68 15.55 5.30
N ASP A 102 -13.66 16.13 5.94
CA ASP A 102 -12.44 16.52 5.26
C ASP A 102 -11.67 15.26 4.82
N PRO A 103 -11.45 15.06 3.52
CA PRO A 103 -10.75 13.88 3.01
C PRO A 103 -9.32 13.73 3.55
N ASP A 104 -8.65 14.83 3.91
CA ASP A 104 -7.30 14.77 4.44
C ASP A 104 -7.31 14.30 5.91
N VAL A 105 -8.33 14.69 6.69
CA VAL A 105 -8.56 14.16 8.05
C VAL A 105 -8.87 12.67 8.01
N VAL A 106 -9.78 12.24 7.13
CA VAL A 106 -10.10 10.82 6.93
C VAL A 106 -8.87 10.02 6.49
N THR A 107 -8.06 10.59 5.62
CA THR A 107 -6.82 9.94 5.15
C THR A 107 -5.78 9.81 6.26
N ALA A 108 -5.66 10.81 7.14
CA ALA A 108 -4.79 10.73 8.30
C ALA A 108 -5.26 9.65 9.29
N GLU A 109 -6.55 9.54 9.54
CA GLU A 109 -7.13 8.48 10.35
C GLU A 109 -6.91 7.09 9.73
N LEU A 110 -7.14 6.93 8.42
CA LEU A 110 -6.86 5.69 7.69
C LEU A 110 -5.39 5.29 7.85
N ARG A 111 -4.48 6.26 7.73
CA ARG A 111 -3.04 6.02 7.93
C ARG A 111 -2.75 5.49 9.33
N ALA A 112 -3.26 6.15 10.37
CA ALA A 112 -3.03 5.72 11.76
C ALA A 112 -3.57 4.30 12.01
N ARG A 113 -4.73 3.96 11.46
CA ARG A 113 -5.30 2.61 11.55
C ARG A 113 -4.45 1.58 10.81
N LEU A 114 -3.95 1.89 9.61
CA LEU A 114 -3.06 1.00 8.86
C LEU A 114 -1.71 0.81 9.56
N GLU A 115 -1.14 1.85 10.17
CA GLU A 115 0.10 1.74 10.95
C GLU A 115 -0.08 0.82 12.17
N GLY A 116 -1.16 0.97 12.92
CA GLY A 116 -1.50 0.07 14.03
C GLY A 116 -1.74 -1.37 13.60
N LEU A 117 -2.52 -1.54 12.51
CA LEU A 117 -2.77 -2.85 11.93
C LEU A 117 -1.49 -3.54 11.44
N LEU A 118 -0.57 -2.77 10.85
CA LEU A 118 0.71 -3.29 10.37
C LEU A 118 1.57 -3.78 11.54
N ALA A 119 1.67 -3.00 12.60
CA ALA A 119 2.43 -3.39 13.80
C ALA A 119 1.89 -4.70 14.38
N ASP A 120 0.57 -4.79 14.61
CA ASP A 120 -0.11 -5.99 15.10
C ASP A 120 0.06 -7.20 14.15
N THR A 121 0.06 -6.96 12.84
CA THR A 121 0.27 -8.01 11.84
C THR A 121 1.71 -8.54 11.89
N ILE A 122 2.70 -7.67 12.05
CA ILE A 122 4.11 -8.06 12.17
C ILE A 122 4.35 -8.86 13.45
N ASP A 123 3.78 -8.42 14.57
CA ASP A 123 3.92 -9.11 15.87
C ASP A 123 3.34 -10.54 15.85
N ARG A 124 2.27 -10.74 15.07
CA ARG A 124 1.62 -12.04 14.89
C ARG A 124 2.14 -12.86 13.71
N TYR A 125 3.11 -12.29 12.94
CA TYR A 125 3.60 -12.97 11.73
C TYR A 125 4.35 -14.26 12.10
N PRO A 126 3.97 -15.43 11.52
CA PRO A 126 4.46 -16.72 11.99
C PRO A 126 5.90 -17.02 11.62
N ASP A 127 6.42 -16.42 10.53
CA ASP A 127 7.78 -16.70 10.10
C ASP A 127 8.79 -15.80 10.84
N GLN A 128 9.91 -16.38 11.23
CA GLN A 128 11.05 -15.64 11.78
C GLN A 128 12.21 -15.60 10.78
N PRO A 129 13.06 -14.55 10.80
CA PRO A 129 14.30 -14.57 10.04
C PRO A 129 15.16 -15.77 10.43
N ARG A 130 15.73 -16.44 9.45
CA ARG A 130 16.59 -17.62 9.67
C ARG A 130 17.97 -17.26 10.24
N ASP A 131 18.45 -16.08 9.84
CA ASP A 131 19.74 -15.52 10.23
C ASP A 131 19.73 -13.99 9.99
N ASP A 132 20.82 -13.31 10.27
CA ASP A 132 20.92 -11.85 10.11
C ASP A 132 20.77 -11.39 8.64
N SER A 133 21.18 -12.20 7.68
CA SER A 133 21.02 -11.89 6.24
C SER A 133 19.56 -11.99 5.77
N ASP A 134 18.74 -12.76 6.47
CA ASP A 134 17.30 -12.96 6.17
C ASP A 134 16.41 -11.89 6.81
N ARG A 135 16.97 -10.86 7.48
CA ARG A 135 16.19 -9.77 8.11
C ARG A 135 15.75 -8.68 7.13
N TRP A 136 16.08 -8.77 5.87
CA TRP A 136 15.85 -7.76 4.83
C TRP A 136 14.36 -7.45 4.59
N TRP A 137 13.46 -8.39 4.87
CA TRP A 137 12.03 -8.27 4.65
C TRP A 137 11.25 -7.70 5.85
N LEU A 138 11.91 -7.48 6.98
CA LEU A 138 11.35 -6.84 8.16
C LEU A 138 11.67 -5.33 8.15
N PRO A 139 10.71 -4.49 8.58
CA PRO A 139 10.98 -3.08 8.83
C PRO A 139 12.10 -2.89 9.86
N ALA A 140 12.90 -1.82 9.72
CA ALA A 140 13.95 -1.48 10.69
C ALA A 140 13.39 -1.28 12.10
N THR A 141 12.18 -0.77 12.25
CA THR A 141 11.46 -0.59 13.53
C THR A 141 11.09 -1.90 14.22
N HIS A 142 11.15 -3.04 13.52
CA HIS A 142 10.84 -4.38 14.03
C HIS A 142 12.05 -5.32 13.94
N GLY A 143 13.25 -4.76 14.10
CA GLY A 143 14.50 -5.54 14.11
C GLY A 143 14.96 -6.03 12.74
N GLY A 144 14.41 -5.50 11.66
CA GLY A 144 14.81 -5.79 10.30
C GLY A 144 15.95 -4.89 9.79
N THR A 145 16.41 -5.19 8.56
CA THR A 145 17.41 -4.41 7.85
C THR A 145 16.84 -3.68 6.62
N ALA A 146 15.51 -3.62 6.49
CA ALA A 146 14.87 -2.81 5.48
C ALA A 146 15.23 -1.32 5.67
N PRO A 147 15.31 -0.53 4.58
CA PRO A 147 15.59 0.90 4.69
C PRO A 147 14.52 1.60 5.54
N THR A 148 14.92 2.67 6.23
CA THR A 148 13.96 3.56 6.89
C THR A 148 13.07 4.27 5.87
N LEU A 149 11.94 4.84 6.30
CA LEU A 149 11.07 5.63 5.40
C LEU A 149 11.82 6.77 4.71
N ALA A 150 12.74 7.44 5.41
CA ALA A 150 13.55 8.52 4.86
C ALA A 150 14.52 8.02 3.78
N GLN A 151 15.22 6.91 4.04
CA GLN A 151 16.12 6.27 3.07
C GLN A 151 15.32 5.77 1.84
N ALA A 152 14.20 5.07 2.06
CA ALA A 152 13.33 4.59 1.00
C ALA A 152 12.80 5.73 0.11
N LYS A 153 12.45 6.88 0.71
CA LYS A 153 12.02 8.08 -0.02
C LYS A 153 13.14 8.66 -0.88
N ALA A 154 14.38 8.72 -0.35
CA ALA A 154 15.54 9.18 -1.11
C ALA A 154 15.87 8.24 -2.29
N GLU A 155 15.83 6.92 -2.07
CA GLU A 155 16.04 5.92 -3.13
C GLU A 155 14.95 5.98 -4.22
N ASP A 156 13.67 6.11 -3.83
CA ASP A 156 12.56 6.25 -4.79
C ASP A 156 12.72 7.54 -5.61
N ALA A 157 13.16 8.65 -5.02
CA ALA A 157 13.44 9.91 -5.71
C ALA A 157 14.60 9.78 -6.71
N ALA A 158 15.70 9.14 -6.29
CA ALA A 158 16.85 8.89 -7.16
C ALA A 158 16.47 7.99 -8.35
N ALA A 159 15.72 6.92 -8.11
CA ALA A 159 15.23 6.03 -9.17
C ALA A 159 14.27 6.72 -10.14
N ALA A 160 13.42 7.64 -9.65
CA ALA A 160 12.52 8.42 -10.49
C ALA A 160 13.29 9.40 -11.37
N LYS A 161 14.33 10.06 -10.82
CA LYS A 161 15.22 10.95 -11.58
C LYS A 161 15.93 10.17 -12.68
N ALA A 162 16.57 9.05 -12.36
CA ALA A 162 17.30 8.25 -13.34
C ALA A 162 16.41 7.79 -14.52
N ARG A 163 15.15 7.42 -14.24
CA ARG A 163 14.18 7.05 -15.30
C ARG A 163 13.81 8.24 -16.19
N ARG A 164 13.70 9.44 -15.63
CA ARG A 164 13.41 10.66 -16.41
C ARG A 164 14.59 10.99 -17.31
N ASP A 165 15.79 11.01 -16.73
CA ASP A 165 17.03 11.33 -17.47
C ASP A 165 17.24 10.32 -18.63
N ALA A 166 16.95 9.03 -18.41
CA ALA A 166 17.04 8.00 -19.45
C ALA A 166 15.98 8.16 -20.57
N ARG A 167 14.80 8.73 -20.26
CA ARG A 167 13.76 9.01 -21.28
C ARG A 167 14.06 10.23 -22.11
N GLU A 168 14.77 11.21 -21.56
CA GLU A 168 15.19 12.45 -22.25
C GLU A 168 16.39 12.19 -23.18
N GLN A 169 17.10 11.05 -23.02
CA GLN A 169 18.27 10.65 -23.83
C GLN A 169 17.91 9.63 -24.94
N ALA A 170 16.67 9.12 -24.97
CA ALA A 170 16.19 8.14 -25.94
C ALA A 170 15.32 8.75 -27.03
#